data_d1a2022df075455f3d130776fbaffa8c
#
_entry.id   d1a2022df075455f3d130776fbaffa8c
#
_cell.length_a   1.000
_cell.length_b   1.000
_cell.length_c   1.000
_cell.angle_alpha   90.00
_cell.angle_beta   90.00
_cell.angle_gamma   90.00
#
_symmetry.space_group_name_H-M   'P 1'
#
loop_
_entity.id
_entity.type
_entity.pdbx_description
1 polymer ?
#
loop_
_entity_poly.entity_id
_entity_poly.type
_entity_poly.pdbx_seq_one_letter_code
_entity_poly.pdbx_strand_id
1 'polypeptide(L)'
;MYPPPPAPKDERDPDERLDDLELGSGTTTFGSILGERMAPALEFPKRTMSFLLTSPGRLTLAAVVLIIAILAAGLSMSQSAANRQEQLATVSSASEPQANAAQNLYSALTIADASANTSFSRGGLDSAPQLRQRYDDAIAQATLAGTRAAAGITEVDGESMRNIATVQRLIPVYAGLVESARANARQGHPVGVAYLAEASGLMRNEILPAAAALYEDTSQSVADDRAKLTGLPWVPLSGLLAAVVMLLFVQWRLTRRTGRLFNTGLTAATALMVIAFLAVSFATMLSWRGSATFGGSYSPVQTLTEARIAAQQARASETLALVRRQPGEVAAFEETAMKIGDLIEESGETGEAAA
;
A
#
# COMPACT_ATOMS: atom_id res chain seq x y z
N MET A 1 -72.53 10.84 -44.01
CA MET A 1 -71.18 11.36 -44.17
C MET A 1 -70.37 10.90 -42.95
N TYR A 2 -69.71 9.77 -43.12
CA TYR A 2 -68.95 9.15 -42.03
C TYR A 2 -67.50 9.70 -42.03
N PRO A 3 -66.90 9.99 -40.90
CA PRO A 3 -65.48 10.38 -40.81
C PRO A 3 -64.59 9.17 -41.06
N PRO A 4 -63.39 9.36 -41.60
CA PRO A 4 -62.48 8.29 -41.91
C PRO A 4 -61.85 7.72 -40.60
N PRO A 5 -61.37 6.44 -40.61
CA PRO A 5 -60.81 5.79 -39.48
C PRO A 5 -59.42 6.36 -39.07
N PRO A 6 -59.03 6.29 -37.86
CA PRO A 6 -57.73 6.76 -37.41
C PRO A 6 -56.58 5.88 -37.94
N ALA A 7 -55.43 6.48 -38.18
CA ALA A 7 -54.20 5.86 -38.67
C ALA A 7 -53.62 4.83 -37.68
N PRO A 8 -52.93 3.79 -38.18
CA PRO A 8 -52.39 2.75 -37.36
C PRO A 8 -51.29 3.28 -36.41
N LYS A 9 -51.31 2.80 -35.17
CA LYS A 9 -50.27 3.04 -34.19
C LYS A 9 -48.97 2.40 -34.67
N ASP A 10 -47.95 3.19 -34.69
CA ASP A 10 -46.55 2.80 -34.90
C ASP A 10 -46.12 1.78 -33.87
N GLU A 11 -46.16 0.53 -34.21
CA GLU A 11 -45.65 -0.60 -33.44
C GLU A 11 -44.15 -0.72 -33.70
N ARG A 12 -43.36 0.13 -33.00
CA ARG A 12 -41.92 -0.05 -32.97
C ARG A 12 -41.58 -1.19 -32.00
N ASP A 13 -40.71 -2.07 -32.48
CA ASP A 13 -40.19 -3.24 -31.79
C ASP A 13 -39.62 -2.88 -30.41
N PRO A 14 -39.94 -3.64 -29.35
CA PRO A 14 -39.40 -3.40 -28.01
C PRO A 14 -37.86 -3.43 -27.90
N ASP A 15 -37.17 -4.10 -28.84
CA ASP A 15 -35.72 -4.21 -28.88
C ASP A 15 -35.03 -2.90 -29.32
N GLU A 16 -35.67 -2.06 -30.15
CA GLU A 16 -35.17 -0.75 -30.55
C GLU A 16 -35.12 0.26 -29.35
N ARG A 17 -35.86 0.00 -28.28
CA ARG A 17 -35.87 0.82 -27.08
C ARG A 17 -34.67 0.55 -26.14
N LEU A 18 -34.01 -0.58 -26.27
CA LEU A 18 -32.87 -0.93 -25.47
C LEU A 18 -31.56 -0.34 -25.99
N ASP A 19 -31.44 -0.18 -27.28
CA ASP A 19 -30.27 0.44 -27.91
C ASP A 19 -30.17 1.95 -27.61
N ASP A 20 -31.28 2.64 -27.41
CA ASP A 20 -31.28 4.06 -27.02
C ASP A 20 -30.91 4.28 -25.53
N LEU A 21 -30.95 3.23 -24.71
CA LEU A 21 -30.58 3.31 -23.27
C LEU A 21 -29.09 3.00 -23.00
N GLU A 22 -28.42 2.30 -23.93
CA GLU A 22 -26.98 1.99 -23.76
C GLU A 22 -26.03 3.13 -24.19
N LEU A 23 -26.52 4.12 -24.92
CA LEU A 23 -25.71 5.29 -25.33
C LEU A 23 -25.67 6.42 -24.30
N GLY A 24 -26.27 6.22 -23.12
CA GLY A 24 -26.37 7.22 -22.03
C GLY A 24 -25.31 7.13 -20.95
N SER A 25 -24.31 6.22 -21.00
CA SER A 25 -23.24 6.14 -20.00
C SER A 25 -22.06 7.08 -20.32
N GLY A 26 -22.38 8.31 -20.71
CA GLY A 26 -21.41 9.39 -20.69
C GLY A 26 -21.17 9.78 -19.23
N THR A 27 -19.99 9.48 -18.71
CA THR A 27 -19.47 10.10 -17.48
C THR A 27 -19.50 11.62 -17.66
N THR A 28 -20.59 12.24 -17.25
CA THR A 28 -20.66 13.69 -17.16
C THR A 28 -19.73 14.14 -16.05
N THR A 29 -18.47 14.35 -16.41
CA THR A 29 -17.50 14.99 -15.54
C THR A 29 -18.08 16.35 -15.15
N PHE A 30 -18.15 16.64 -13.85
CA PHE A 30 -18.67 17.89 -13.27
C PHE A 30 -18.10 19.13 -13.98
N GLY A 31 -16.92 19.02 -14.60
CA GLY A 31 -16.29 20.03 -15.44
C GLY A 31 -17.01 20.38 -16.75
N SER A 32 -17.74 19.42 -17.38
CA SER A 32 -18.47 19.69 -18.64
C SER A 32 -19.77 20.46 -18.39
N ILE A 33 -20.43 20.20 -17.27
CA ILE A 33 -21.68 20.91 -16.89
C ILE A 33 -21.39 22.37 -16.50
N LEU A 34 -20.24 22.64 -15.85
CA LEU A 34 -19.80 24.00 -15.58
C LEU A 34 -19.39 24.75 -16.85
N GLY A 35 -18.72 24.07 -17.79
CA GLY A 35 -18.28 24.65 -19.05
C GLY A 35 -19.44 25.09 -19.94
N GLU A 36 -20.48 24.28 -20.04
CA GLU A 36 -21.62 24.55 -20.94
C GLU A 36 -22.56 25.64 -20.38
N ARG A 37 -22.69 25.74 -19.05
CA ARG A 37 -23.46 26.83 -18.42
C ARG A 37 -22.69 28.15 -18.27
N MET A 38 -21.37 28.14 -18.32
CA MET A 38 -20.54 29.34 -18.26
C MET A 38 -20.15 29.91 -19.61
N ALA A 39 -20.38 29.20 -20.72
CA ALA A 39 -20.09 29.67 -22.08
C ALA A 39 -20.71 31.03 -22.42
N PRO A 40 -21.97 31.34 -22.06
CA PRO A 40 -22.54 32.66 -22.33
C PRO A 40 -22.00 33.77 -21.38
N ALA A 41 -21.34 33.43 -20.29
CA ALA A 41 -20.77 34.41 -19.35
C ALA A 41 -19.40 34.96 -19.80
N LEU A 42 -18.79 34.36 -20.82
CA LEU A 42 -17.49 34.76 -21.36
C LEU A 42 -17.53 35.76 -22.49
N GLU A 43 -18.71 36.07 -23.04
CA GLU A 43 -18.90 37.20 -23.96
C GLU A 43 -18.99 38.52 -23.20
N PHE A 44 -17.85 38.98 -22.65
CA PHE A 44 -17.76 40.27 -22.03
C PHE A 44 -17.84 41.39 -23.10
N PRO A 45 -18.89 42.19 -23.14
CA PRO A 45 -18.95 43.32 -24.07
C PRO A 45 -17.85 44.30 -23.73
N LYS A 46 -17.23 44.91 -24.72
CA LYS A 46 -16.11 45.86 -24.58
C LYS A 46 -16.35 46.99 -23.56
N ARG A 47 -17.61 47.26 -23.18
CA ARG A 47 -18.00 48.20 -22.10
C ARG A 47 -17.64 47.74 -20.69
N THR A 48 -17.51 46.45 -20.41
CA THR A 48 -17.09 45.99 -19.07
C THR A 48 -15.60 46.16 -18.84
N MET A 49 -14.79 46.16 -19.90
CA MET A 49 -13.34 46.39 -19.80
C MET A 49 -13.00 47.80 -19.36
N SER A 50 -13.80 48.81 -19.74
CA SER A 50 -13.65 50.18 -19.27
C SER A 50 -14.10 50.34 -17.81
N PHE A 51 -15.08 49.54 -17.35
CA PHE A 51 -15.51 49.54 -15.93
C PHE A 51 -14.45 48.88 -15.03
N LEU A 52 -13.76 47.86 -15.49
CA LEU A 52 -12.68 47.18 -14.73
C LEU A 52 -11.46 48.12 -14.51
N LEU A 53 -11.25 49.13 -15.35
CA LEU A 53 -10.20 50.12 -15.18
C LEU A 53 -10.55 51.22 -14.18
N THR A 54 -11.82 51.36 -13.78
CA THR A 54 -12.26 52.28 -12.73
C THR A 54 -11.93 51.78 -11.33
N SER A 55 -11.85 52.68 -10.36
CA SER A 55 -11.55 52.38 -8.95
C SER A 55 -12.49 51.33 -8.34
N PRO A 56 -13.82 51.34 -8.56
CA PRO A 56 -14.73 50.28 -8.10
C PRO A 56 -14.55 48.97 -8.87
N GLY A 57 -14.28 49.00 -10.19
CA GLY A 57 -14.08 47.81 -11.01
C GLY A 57 -12.84 46.97 -10.59
N ARG A 58 -11.77 47.63 -10.16
CA ARG A 58 -10.57 46.94 -9.61
C ARG A 58 -10.84 46.26 -8.28
N LEU A 59 -11.75 46.78 -7.46
CA LEU A 59 -12.16 46.14 -6.20
C LEU A 59 -13.05 44.94 -6.45
N THR A 60 -13.99 45.04 -7.40
CA THR A 60 -14.83 43.88 -7.77
C THR A 60 -14.00 42.78 -8.40
N LEU A 61 -13.03 43.07 -9.26
CA LEU A 61 -12.10 42.12 -9.82
C LEU A 61 -11.27 41.41 -8.74
N ALA A 62 -10.73 42.18 -7.80
CA ALA A 62 -9.98 41.63 -6.68
C ALA A 62 -10.84 40.70 -5.80
N ALA A 63 -12.10 41.07 -5.55
CA ALA A 63 -13.05 40.22 -4.83
C ALA A 63 -13.36 38.92 -5.58
N VAL A 64 -13.58 38.97 -6.89
CA VAL A 64 -13.83 37.77 -7.72
C VAL A 64 -12.61 36.84 -7.73
N VAL A 65 -11.42 37.39 -7.97
CA VAL A 65 -10.17 36.61 -7.93
C VAL A 65 -9.96 35.97 -6.55
N LEU A 66 -10.28 36.69 -5.49
CA LEU A 66 -10.20 36.18 -4.12
C LEU A 66 -11.17 35.03 -3.88
N ILE A 67 -12.42 35.15 -4.32
CA ILE A 67 -13.43 34.09 -4.23
C ILE A 67 -12.94 32.83 -4.98
N ILE A 68 -12.44 33.01 -6.21
CA ILE A 68 -11.89 31.90 -7.00
C ILE A 68 -10.70 31.26 -6.29
N ALA A 69 -9.80 32.04 -5.72
CA ALA A 69 -8.64 31.53 -4.99
C ALA A 69 -9.06 30.72 -3.75
N ILE A 70 -10.04 31.21 -2.98
CA ILE A 70 -10.58 30.48 -1.81
C ILE A 70 -11.26 29.18 -2.23
N LEU A 71 -12.07 29.20 -3.29
CA LEU A 71 -12.72 28.01 -3.81
C LEU A 71 -11.70 27.00 -4.33
N ALA A 72 -10.68 27.44 -5.06
CA ALA A 72 -9.60 26.58 -5.54
C ALA A 72 -8.81 25.95 -4.39
N ALA A 73 -8.49 26.72 -3.34
CA ALA A 73 -7.82 26.21 -2.14
C ALA A 73 -8.70 25.17 -1.41
N GLY A 74 -9.99 25.42 -1.27
CA GLY A 74 -10.95 24.51 -0.65
C GLY A 74 -11.10 23.19 -1.44
N LEU A 75 -11.21 23.28 -2.75
CA LEU A 75 -11.28 22.11 -3.63
C LEU A 75 -9.98 21.30 -3.59
N SER A 76 -8.83 21.95 -3.65
CA SER A 76 -7.52 21.29 -3.52
C SER A 76 -7.37 20.54 -2.19
N MET A 77 -7.87 21.11 -1.10
CA MET A 77 -7.85 20.47 0.20
C MET A 77 -8.80 19.27 0.28
N SER A 78 -10.00 19.41 -0.28
CA SER A 78 -10.97 18.31 -0.38
C SER A 78 -10.43 17.13 -1.19
N GLN A 79 -9.82 17.40 -2.35
CA GLN A 79 -9.19 16.37 -3.18
C GLN A 79 -8.00 15.71 -2.48
N SER A 80 -7.16 16.50 -1.79
CA SER A 80 -6.04 15.96 -1.03
C SER A 80 -6.51 15.04 0.10
N ALA A 81 -7.60 15.38 0.78
CA ALA A 81 -8.19 14.53 1.82
C ALA A 81 -8.78 13.24 1.24
N ALA A 82 -9.49 13.32 0.12
CA ALA A 82 -10.06 12.16 -0.58
C ALA A 82 -8.95 11.20 -1.06
N ASN A 83 -7.90 11.72 -1.70
CA ASN A 83 -6.76 10.93 -2.15
C ASN A 83 -6.04 10.21 -1.00
N ARG A 84 -5.89 10.86 0.15
CA ARG A 84 -5.31 10.22 1.35
C ARG A 84 -6.19 9.10 1.88
N GLN A 85 -7.49 9.27 1.85
CA GLN A 85 -8.43 8.25 2.29
C GLN A 85 -8.41 7.03 1.37
N GLU A 86 -8.30 7.23 0.06
CA GLU A 86 -8.13 6.17 -0.93
C GLU A 86 -6.78 5.45 -0.77
N GLN A 87 -5.69 6.18 -0.56
CA GLN A 87 -4.38 5.59 -0.29
C GLN A 87 -4.37 4.76 1.00
N LEU A 88 -5.00 5.23 2.09
CA LEU A 88 -5.17 4.46 3.32
C LEU A 88 -5.97 3.17 3.08
N ALA A 89 -7.03 3.25 2.30
CA ALA A 89 -7.80 2.07 1.92
C ALA A 89 -6.95 1.07 1.13
N THR A 90 -6.12 1.53 0.19
CA THR A 90 -5.21 0.68 -0.59
C THR A 90 -4.18 -0.02 0.29
N VAL A 91 -3.54 0.70 1.21
CA VAL A 91 -2.56 0.10 2.15
C VAL A 91 -3.23 -1.01 2.97
N SER A 92 -4.36 -0.72 3.59
CA SER A 92 -5.03 -1.68 4.49
C SER A 92 -5.67 -2.86 3.77
N SER A 93 -6.14 -2.68 2.53
CA SER A 93 -6.87 -3.73 1.80
C SER A 93 -6.03 -4.52 0.80
N ALA A 94 -4.88 -3.98 0.37
CA ALA A 94 -4.04 -4.61 -0.64
C ALA A 94 -2.59 -4.82 -0.15
N SER A 95 -1.85 -3.75 0.16
CA SER A 95 -0.41 -3.85 0.44
C SER A 95 -0.09 -4.62 1.72
N GLU A 96 -0.77 -4.34 2.83
CA GLU A 96 -0.55 -5.06 4.10
C GLU A 96 -0.94 -6.54 4.05
N PRO A 97 -2.10 -6.95 3.51
CA PRO A 97 -2.44 -8.36 3.37
C PRO A 97 -1.46 -9.13 2.46
N GLN A 98 -0.93 -8.48 1.43
CA GLN A 98 0.06 -9.07 0.53
C GLN A 98 1.40 -9.33 1.24
N ALA A 99 1.93 -8.35 1.96
CA ALA A 99 3.15 -8.49 2.74
C ALA A 99 3.00 -9.58 3.82
N ASN A 100 1.86 -9.60 4.52
CA ASN A 100 1.54 -10.67 5.48
C ASN A 100 1.47 -12.05 4.82
N ALA A 101 0.94 -12.14 3.60
CA ALA A 101 0.89 -13.40 2.85
C ALA A 101 2.31 -13.87 2.46
N ALA A 102 3.17 -12.97 2.00
CA ALA A 102 4.57 -13.27 1.69
C ALA A 102 5.36 -13.73 2.93
N GLN A 103 5.17 -13.07 4.07
CA GLN A 103 5.76 -13.49 5.35
C GLN A 103 5.28 -14.88 5.79
N ASN A 104 3.98 -15.13 5.69
CA ASN A 104 3.41 -16.43 6.03
C ASN A 104 3.91 -17.53 5.10
N LEU A 105 4.09 -17.24 3.81
CA LEU A 105 4.70 -18.15 2.85
C LEU A 105 6.10 -18.56 3.28
N TYR A 106 6.97 -17.57 3.54
CA TYR A 106 8.34 -17.82 3.99
C TYR A 106 8.39 -18.64 5.29
N SER A 107 7.59 -18.26 6.28
CA SER A 107 7.52 -18.94 7.56
C SER A 107 7.04 -20.39 7.42
N ALA A 108 6.00 -20.61 6.62
CA ALA A 108 5.46 -21.95 6.39
C ALA A 108 6.47 -22.86 5.69
N LEU A 109 7.18 -22.37 4.67
CA LEU A 109 8.25 -23.09 3.98
C LEU A 109 9.38 -23.50 4.93
N THR A 110 9.81 -22.58 5.79
CA THR A 110 10.83 -22.85 6.81
C THR A 110 10.38 -23.91 7.82
N ILE A 111 9.10 -23.85 8.26
CA ILE A 111 8.52 -24.84 9.16
C ILE A 111 8.44 -26.22 8.47
N ALA A 112 8.09 -26.25 7.19
CA ALA A 112 8.03 -27.49 6.42
C ALA A 112 9.41 -28.17 6.37
N ASP A 113 10.46 -27.43 5.98
CA ASP A 113 11.82 -27.98 5.91
C ASP A 113 12.35 -28.42 7.27
N ALA A 114 12.18 -27.60 8.31
CA ALA A 114 12.56 -27.95 9.68
C ALA A 114 11.82 -29.22 10.18
N SER A 115 10.53 -29.35 9.87
CA SER A 115 9.74 -30.53 10.28
C SER A 115 10.18 -31.79 9.55
N ALA A 116 10.44 -31.70 8.24
CA ALA A 116 10.98 -32.78 7.44
C ALA A 116 12.34 -33.26 8.00
N ASN A 117 13.30 -32.35 8.16
CA ASN A 117 14.64 -32.67 8.66
C ASN A 117 14.62 -33.24 10.10
N THR A 118 13.83 -32.65 11.00
CA THR A 118 13.71 -33.15 12.38
C THR A 118 13.09 -34.55 12.46
N SER A 119 12.13 -34.83 11.59
CA SER A 119 11.51 -36.16 11.58
C SER A 119 12.47 -37.25 11.13
N PHE A 120 13.34 -36.97 10.17
CA PHE A 120 14.36 -37.91 9.70
C PHE A 120 15.43 -38.15 10.77
N SER A 121 15.85 -37.14 11.54
CA SER A 121 16.80 -37.32 12.64
C SER A 121 16.24 -38.22 13.77
N ARG A 122 14.93 -38.35 13.90
CA ARG A 122 14.22 -39.17 14.90
C ARG A 122 13.77 -40.52 14.39
N GLY A 123 14.24 -40.99 13.24
CA GLY A 123 13.91 -42.27 12.69
C GLY A 123 12.86 -42.25 11.56
N GLY A 124 12.60 -41.08 10.99
CA GLY A 124 11.71 -40.87 9.85
C GLY A 124 10.36 -40.26 10.20
N LEU A 125 9.69 -39.69 9.18
CA LEU A 125 8.37 -39.03 9.31
C LEU A 125 7.29 -39.92 9.90
N ASP A 126 7.37 -41.25 9.69
CA ASP A 126 6.38 -42.20 10.20
C ASP A 126 6.57 -42.52 11.69
N SER A 127 7.79 -42.27 12.23
CA SER A 127 8.10 -42.42 13.67
C SER A 127 7.61 -41.26 14.53
N ALA A 128 7.24 -40.12 13.92
CA ALA A 128 6.79 -38.94 14.59
C ALA A 128 5.55 -38.32 13.88
N PRO A 129 4.35 -38.90 14.09
CA PRO A 129 3.14 -38.46 13.40
C PRO A 129 2.81 -36.99 13.57
N GLN A 130 3.17 -36.39 14.69
CA GLN A 130 3.00 -34.93 14.94
C GLN A 130 3.89 -34.07 14.05
N LEU A 131 5.14 -34.49 13.78
CA LEU A 131 6.03 -33.78 12.86
C LEU A 131 5.57 -33.91 11.42
N ARG A 132 5.02 -35.08 11.07
CA ARG A 132 4.40 -35.27 9.77
C ARG A 132 3.22 -34.35 9.56
N GLN A 133 2.28 -34.31 10.50
CA GLN A 133 1.13 -33.41 10.42
C GLN A 133 1.58 -31.97 10.31
N ARG A 134 2.59 -31.58 11.11
CA ARG A 134 3.16 -30.22 11.05
C ARG A 134 3.79 -29.89 9.69
N TYR A 135 4.42 -30.86 9.05
CA TYR A 135 4.95 -30.73 7.69
C TYR A 135 3.81 -30.56 6.68
N ASP A 136 2.79 -31.44 6.72
CA ASP A 136 1.65 -31.38 5.81
C ASP A 136 0.87 -30.06 5.95
N ASP A 137 0.62 -29.62 7.19
CA ASP A 137 -0.02 -28.33 7.49
C ASP A 137 0.82 -27.15 6.98
N ALA A 138 2.14 -27.22 7.13
CA ALA A 138 3.04 -26.16 6.69
C ALA A 138 3.07 -26.04 5.15
N ILE A 139 3.10 -27.17 4.42
CA ILE A 139 3.01 -27.16 2.95
C ILE A 139 1.65 -26.60 2.49
N ALA A 140 0.56 -27.00 3.12
CA ALA A 140 -0.77 -26.48 2.81
C ALA A 140 -0.85 -24.96 3.07
N GLN A 141 -0.31 -24.48 4.20
CA GLN A 141 -0.22 -23.06 4.52
C GLN A 141 0.66 -22.30 3.52
N ALA A 142 1.81 -22.86 3.13
CA ALA A 142 2.68 -22.24 2.13
C ALA A 142 1.95 -22.08 0.78
N THR A 143 1.24 -23.11 0.33
CA THR A 143 0.47 -23.05 -0.92
C THR A 143 -0.63 -21.99 -0.86
N LEU A 144 -1.38 -21.93 0.25
CA LEU A 144 -2.42 -20.93 0.45
C LEU A 144 -1.85 -19.52 0.53
N ALA A 145 -0.77 -19.32 1.29
CA ALA A 145 -0.09 -18.04 1.43
C ALA A 145 0.49 -17.57 0.08
N GLY A 146 1.10 -18.50 -0.69
CA GLY A 146 1.59 -18.21 -2.04
C GLY A 146 0.49 -17.75 -3.00
N THR A 147 -0.68 -18.40 -2.94
CA THR A 147 -1.84 -17.98 -3.74
C THR A 147 -2.34 -16.59 -3.35
N ARG A 148 -2.37 -16.28 -2.05
CA ARG A 148 -2.77 -14.96 -1.55
C ARG A 148 -1.76 -13.88 -1.93
N ALA A 149 -0.47 -14.17 -1.82
CA ALA A 149 0.57 -13.24 -2.24
C ALA A 149 0.49 -12.95 -3.75
N ALA A 150 0.25 -13.98 -4.58
CA ALA A 150 0.08 -13.83 -6.03
C ALA A 150 -1.14 -12.97 -6.39
N ALA A 151 -2.25 -13.11 -5.66
CA ALA A 151 -3.48 -12.34 -5.92
C ALA A 151 -3.31 -10.82 -5.72
N GLY A 152 -2.33 -10.38 -4.93
CA GLY A 152 -2.03 -8.98 -4.71
C GLY A 152 -1.05 -8.37 -5.73
N ILE A 153 -0.42 -9.18 -6.58
CA ILE A 153 0.56 -8.69 -7.57
C ILE A 153 -0.17 -8.15 -8.79
N THR A 154 -0.01 -6.86 -9.04
CA THR A 154 -0.60 -6.17 -10.21
C THR A 154 0.32 -6.18 -11.43
N GLU A 155 1.63 -6.27 -11.22
CA GLU A 155 2.64 -6.26 -12.28
C GLU A 155 3.02 -7.68 -12.70
N VAL A 156 2.43 -8.15 -13.80
CA VAL A 156 2.55 -9.55 -14.27
C VAL A 156 3.99 -9.93 -14.65
N ASP A 157 4.77 -9.00 -15.18
CA ASP A 157 6.17 -9.21 -15.59
C ASP A 157 7.18 -8.78 -14.52
N GLY A 158 6.70 -8.38 -13.35
CA GLY A 158 7.51 -7.91 -12.23
C GLY A 158 8.37 -9.00 -11.59
N GLU A 159 9.32 -8.59 -10.77
CA GLU A 159 10.20 -9.50 -10.03
C GLU A 159 9.43 -10.33 -9.02
N SER A 160 8.48 -9.73 -8.31
CA SER A 160 7.58 -10.42 -7.37
C SER A 160 6.80 -11.55 -8.02
N MET A 161 6.31 -11.36 -9.26
CA MET A 161 5.61 -12.42 -10.00
C MET A 161 6.55 -13.57 -10.37
N ARG A 162 7.78 -13.27 -10.77
CA ARG A 162 8.79 -14.31 -11.05
C ARG A 162 9.15 -15.10 -9.81
N ASN A 163 9.31 -14.41 -8.67
CA ASN A 163 9.63 -15.04 -7.40
C ASN A 163 8.51 -15.97 -6.93
N ILE A 164 7.26 -15.53 -6.97
CA ILE A 164 6.11 -16.38 -6.59
C ILE A 164 5.92 -17.56 -7.54
N ALA A 165 6.10 -17.36 -8.84
CA ALA A 165 6.05 -18.44 -9.83
C ALA A 165 7.14 -19.48 -9.59
N THR A 166 8.34 -19.06 -9.22
CA THR A 166 9.45 -19.93 -8.84
C THR A 166 9.07 -20.78 -7.63
N VAL A 167 8.56 -20.14 -6.57
CA VAL A 167 8.14 -20.84 -5.35
C VAL A 167 7.02 -21.84 -5.66
N GLN A 168 5.96 -21.41 -6.36
CA GLN A 168 4.82 -22.28 -6.70
C GLN A 168 5.21 -23.48 -7.57
N ARG A 169 6.15 -23.30 -8.48
CA ARG A 169 6.67 -24.37 -9.33
C ARG A 169 7.51 -25.38 -8.54
N LEU A 170 8.27 -24.90 -7.56
CA LEU A 170 9.25 -25.75 -6.83
C LEU A 170 8.67 -26.42 -5.59
N ILE A 171 7.59 -25.93 -4.99
CA ILE A 171 6.93 -26.58 -3.84
C ILE A 171 6.55 -28.04 -4.15
N PRO A 172 5.90 -28.38 -5.28
CA PRO A 172 5.58 -29.76 -5.61
C PRO A 172 6.83 -30.63 -5.81
N VAL A 173 7.90 -30.08 -6.39
CA VAL A 173 9.17 -30.77 -6.57
C VAL A 173 9.79 -31.12 -5.22
N TYR A 174 9.85 -30.14 -4.32
CA TYR A 174 10.31 -30.32 -2.95
C TYR A 174 9.50 -31.41 -2.21
N ALA A 175 8.18 -31.35 -2.28
CA ALA A 175 7.30 -32.31 -1.65
C ALA A 175 7.53 -33.71 -2.22
N GLY A 176 7.73 -33.84 -3.52
CA GLY A 176 8.06 -35.11 -4.18
C GLY A 176 9.39 -35.71 -3.71
N LEU A 177 10.42 -34.86 -3.52
CA LEU A 177 11.71 -35.31 -2.97
C LEU A 177 11.58 -35.79 -1.52
N VAL A 178 10.82 -35.06 -0.68
CA VAL A 178 10.56 -35.43 0.72
C VAL A 178 9.80 -36.80 0.78
N GLU A 179 8.79 -36.99 -0.06
CA GLU A 179 8.06 -38.27 -0.12
C GLU A 179 8.94 -39.42 -0.65
N SER A 180 9.83 -39.14 -1.59
CA SER A 180 10.83 -40.11 -2.07
C SER A 180 11.81 -40.48 -0.96
N ALA A 181 12.30 -39.49 -0.22
CA ALA A 181 13.14 -39.71 0.95
C ALA A 181 12.44 -40.60 1.96
N ARG A 182 11.19 -40.33 2.26
CA ARG A 182 10.35 -41.08 3.18
C ARG A 182 10.09 -42.50 2.74
N ALA A 183 9.75 -42.71 1.47
CA ALA A 183 9.52 -44.06 0.92
C ALA A 183 10.76 -44.94 1.05
N ASN A 184 11.94 -44.39 0.76
CA ASN A 184 13.21 -45.11 0.91
C ASN A 184 13.58 -45.40 2.37
N ALA A 185 13.33 -44.40 3.26
CA ALA A 185 13.57 -44.59 4.69
C ALA A 185 12.73 -45.71 5.32
N ARG A 186 11.45 -45.84 4.91
CA ARG A 186 10.58 -46.98 5.32
C ARG A 186 11.11 -48.34 4.89
N GLN A 187 11.80 -48.38 3.76
CA GLN A 187 12.41 -49.61 3.24
C GLN A 187 13.82 -49.85 3.81
N GLY A 188 14.29 -48.98 4.69
CA GLY A 188 15.64 -49.06 5.26
C GLY A 188 16.73 -48.72 4.25
N HIS A 189 16.40 -48.10 3.13
CA HIS A 189 17.37 -47.72 2.12
C HIS A 189 18.11 -46.43 2.51
N PRO A 190 19.46 -46.43 2.59
CA PRO A 190 20.24 -45.25 3.00
C PRO A 190 20.12 -44.08 2.00
N VAL A 191 19.69 -44.31 0.77
CA VAL A 191 19.47 -43.29 -0.26
C VAL A 191 18.36 -42.28 0.15
N GLY A 192 17.50 -42.63 1.10
CA GLY A 192 16.50 -41.70 1.64
C GLY A 192 17.10 -40.42 2.19
N VAL A 193 18.27 -40.50 2.82
CA VAL A 193 18.98 -39.29 3.31
C VAL A 193 19.47 -38.41 2.16
N ALA A 194 19.88 -39.01 1.03
CA ALA A 194 20.29 -38.21 -0.14
C ALA A 194 19.13 -37.46 -0.76
N TYR A 195 17.92 -38.05 -0.88
CA TYR A 195 16.72 -37.34 -1.33
C TYR A 195 16.32 -36.21 -0.39
N LEU A 196 16.42 -36.41 0.93
CA LEU A 196 16.15 -35.33 1.89
C LEU A 196 17.16 -34.20 1.75
N ALA A 197 18.44 -34.54 1.58
CA ALA A 197 19.49 -33.59 1.40
C ALA A 197 19.28 -32.70 0.14
N GLU A 198 18.82 -33.33 -0.95
CA GLU A 198 18.47 -32.66 -2.19
C GLU A 198 17.24 -31.76 -1.99
N ALA A 199 16.19 -32.26 -1.31
CA ALA A 199 15.03 -31.45 -0.97
C ALA A 199 15.41 -30.20 -0.16
N SER A 200 16.18 -30.35 0.92
CA SER A 200 16.63 -29.20 1.72
C SER A 200 17.59 -28.30 0.96
N GLY A 201 18.38 -28.85 0.04
CA GLY A 201 19.20 -28.04 -0.88
C GLY A 201 18.33 -27.16 -1.78
N LEU A 202 17.31 -27.73 -2.40
CA LEU A 202 16.31 -27.00 -3.21
C LEU A 202 15.59 -25.91 -2.39
N MET A 203 15.17 -26.26 -1.17
CA MET A 203 14.51 -25.32 -0.26
C MET A 203 15.40 -24.12 0.05
N ARG A 204 16.65 -24.35 0.45
CA ARG A 204 17.55 -23.29 0.89
C ARG A 204 18.16 -22.45 -0.24
N ASN A 205 18.40 -23.06 -1.40
CA ASN A 205 19.12 -22.39 -2.46
C ASN A 205 18.20 -21.74 -3.50
N GLU A 206 16.94 -22.18 -3.61
CA GLU A 206 16.02 -21.66 -4.63
C GLU A 206 14.70 -21.18 -4.04
N ILE A 207 14.02 -21.97 -3.20
CA ILE A 207 12.66 -21.65 -2.74
C ILE A 207 12.67 -20.53 -1.70
N LEU A 208 13.47 -20.66 -0.64
CA LEU A 208 13.52 -19.68 0.44
C LEU A 208 14.10 -18.32 -0.02
N PRO A 209 15.15 -18.25 -0.86
CA PRO A 209 15.60 -16.98 -1.41
C PRO A 209 14.53 -16.25 -2.24
N ALA A 210 13.77 -16.98 -3.08
CA ALA A 210 12.69 -16.41 -3.85
C ALA A 210 11.53 -15.93 -2.94
N ALA A 211 11.20 -16.68 -1.89
CA ALA A 211 10.19 -16.29 -0.91
C ALA A 211 10.66 -15.09 -0.04
N ALA A 212 11.95 -15.02 0.31
CA ALA A 212 12.53 -13.89 1.03
C ALA A 212 12.53 -12.61 0.19
N ALA A 213 12.94 -12.69 -1.08
CA ALA A 213 12.91 -11.56 -2.01
C ALA A 213 11.47 -11.04 -2.21
N LEU A 214 10.49 -11.93 -2.31
CA LEU A 214 9.07 -11.54 -2.37
C LEU A 214 8.62 -10.82 -1.09
N TYR A 215 9.03 -11.30 0.08
CA TYR A 215 8.70 -10.65 1.36
C TYR A 215 9.35 -9.28 1.47
N GLU A 216 10.61 -9.14 1.09
CA GLU A 216 11.34 -7.86 1.13
C GLU A 216 10.68 -6.83 0.21
N ASP A 217 10.39 -7.19 -1.05
CA ASP A 217 9.75 -6.30 -2.02
C ASP A 217 8.35 -5.86 -1.56
N THR A 218 7.54 -6.80 -1.06
CA THR A 218 6.20 -6.46 -0.54
C THR A 218 6.25 -5.61 0.73
N SER A 219 7.22 -5.85 1.61
CA SER A 219 7.44 -5.06 2.83
C SER A 219 7.87 -3.64 2.50
N GLN A 220 8.75 -3.50 1.52
CA GLN A 220 9.21 -2.19 1.03
C GLN A 220 8.05 -1.42 0.37
N SER A 221 7.22 -2.08 -0.42
CA SER A 221 6.02 -1.46 -0.99
C SER A 221 5.08 -0.92 0.08
N VAL A 222 4.86 -1.64 1.18
CA VAL A 222 4.08 -1.16 2.34
C VAL A 222 4.74 0.06 2.98
N ALA A 223 6.06 0.04 3.17
CA ALA A 223 6.82 1.16 3.75
C ALA A 223 6.71 2.41 2.86
N ASP A 224 6.86 2.26 1.55
CA ASP A 224 6.74 3.35 0.58
C ASP A 224 5.32 3.93 0.54
N ASP A 225 4.31 3.09 0.54
CA ASP A 225 2.92 3.53 0.57
C ASP A 225 2.59 4.28 1.88
N ARG A 226 3.10 3.82 3.01
CA ARG A 226 3.00 4.53 4.29
C ARG A 226 3.76 5.86 4.28
N ALA A 227 4.95 5.90 3.68
CA ALA A 227 5.72 7.13 3.55
C ALA A 227 4.98 8.20 2.71
N LYS A 228 4.27 7.79 1.65
CA LYS A 228 3.40 8.67 0.86
C LYS A 228 2.27 9.27 1.71
N LEU A 229 1.71 8.49 2.66
CA LEU A 229 0.65 8.95 3.57
C LEU A 229 1.16 9.96 4.59
N THR A 230 2.41 9.82 5.07
CA THR A 230 3.02 10.70 6.08
C THR A 230 3.62 11.97 5.46
N GLY A 231 3.74 12.03 4.13
CA GLY A 231 4.26 13.19 3.41
C GLY A 231 3.49 14.48 3.70
N LEU A 232 4.22 15.62 3.86
CA LEU A 232 3.60 16.92 4.04
C LEU A 232 2.73 17.29 2.82
N PRO A 233 1.49 17.71 3.01
CA PRO A 233 0.62 18.13 1.91
C PRO A 233 1.00 19.54 1.42
N TRP A 234 2.11 19.65 0.70
CA TRP A 234 2.61 20.94 0.22
C TRP A 234 1.63 21.69 -0.67
N VAL A 235 0.86 20.97 -1.51
CA VAL A 235 -0.08 21.57 -2.46
C VAL A 235 -1.22 22.31 -1.75
N PRO A 236 -1.99 21.72 -0.82
CA PRO A 236 -3.03 22.47 -0.11
C PRO A 236 -2.46 23.53 0.83
N LEU A 237 -1.31 23.31 1.47
CA LEU A 237 -0.68 24.30 2.34
C LEU A 237 -0.22 25.53 1.56
N SER A 238 0.38 25.36 0.39
CA SER A 238 0.80 26.48 -0.46
C SER A 238 -0.40 27.26 -1.02
N GLY A 239 -1.48 26.58 -1.39
CA GLY A 239 -2.72 27.21 -1.84
C GLY A 239 -3.37 28.05 -0.74
N LEU A 240 -3.44 27.52 0.48
CA LEU A 240 -3.98 28.23 1.63
C LEU A 240 -3.11 29.45 2.01
N LEU A 241 -1.78 29.29 1.99
CA LEU A 241 -0.84 30.38 2.23
C LEU A 241 -0.98 31.49 1.18
N ALA A 242 -1.07 31.12 -0.10
CA ALA A 242 -1.27 32.08 -1.19
C ALA A 242 -2.58 32.85 -1.02
N ALA A 243 -3.66 32.20 -0.60
CA ALA A 243 -4.94 32.85 -0.33
C ALA A 243 -4.83 33.85 0.84
N VAL A 244 -4.14 33.49 1.93
CA VAL A 244 -3.88 34.37 3.06
C VAL A 244 -3.06 35.61 2.63
N VAL A 245 -1.96 35.39 1.91
CA VAL A 245 -1.10 36.47 1.40
C VAL A 245 -1.90 37.42 0.49
N MET A 246 -2.73 36.87 -0.38
CA MET A 246 -3.58 37.65 -1.27
C MET A 246 -4.63 38.46 -0.51
N LEU A 247 -5.26 37.89 0.52
CA LEU A 247 -6.18 38.59 1.43
C LEU A 247 -5.49 39.75 2.13
N LEU A 248 -4.31 39.52 2.68
CA LEU A 248 -3.52 40.56 3.35
C LEU A 248 -3.10 41.67 2.37
N PHE A 249 -2.72 41.31 1.14
CA PHE A 249 -2.37 42.28 0.10
C PHE A 249 -3.57 43.15 -0.30
N VAL A 250 -4.75 42.55 -0.50
CA VAL A 250 -5.98 43.29 -0.80
C VAL A 250 -6.36 44.20 0.35
N GLN A 251 -6.24 43.75 1.60
CA GLN A 251 -6.52 44.50 2.81
C GLN A 251 -5.57 45.70 2.94
N TRP A 252 -4.26 45.51 2.76
CA TRP A 252 -3.25 46.57 2.79
C TRP A 252 -3.51 47.63 1.70
N ARG A 253 -3.86 47.20 0.48
CA ARG A 253 -4.18 48.10 -0.62
C ARG A 253 -5.46 48.88 -0.37
N LEU A 254 -6.47 48.27 0.24
CA LEU A 254 -7.73 48.91 0.56
C LEU A 254 -7.55 49.96 1.66
N THR A 255 -6.80 49.63 2.73
CA THR A 255 -6.47 50.52 3.83
C THR A 255 -5.73 51.77 3.34
N ARG A 256 -4.76 51.60 2.41
CA ARG A 256 -4.02 52.73 1.82
C ARG A 256 -4.89 53.67 0.96
N ARG A 257 -6.01 53.17 0.40
CA ARG A 257 -6.89 53.94 -0.47
C ARG A 257 -8.08 54.58 0.24
N THR A 258 -8.62 53.90 1.25
CA THR A 258 -9.86 54.33 1.93
C THR A 258 -9.61 55.00 3.27
N GLY A 259 -8.39 54.97 3.79
CA GLY A 259 -8.04 55.59 5.10
C GLY A 259 -8.74 54.89 6.29
N ARG A 260 -9.55 53.85 6.06
CA ARG A 260 -10.23 53.08 7.12
C ARG A 260 -9.43 51.82 7.42
N LEU A 261 -8.91 51.71 8.64
CA LEU A 261 -8.05 50.60 9.09
C LEU A 261 -8.79 49.27 9.22
N PHE A 262 -10.12 49.30 9.42
CA PHE A 262 -10.90 48.05 9.63
C PHE A 262 -12.15 48.07 8.75
N ASN A 263 -12.17 47.16 7.78
CA ASN A 263 -13.39 46.70 7.14
C ASN A 263 -13.79 45.39 7.82
N THR A 264 -14.84 45.41 8.67
CA THR A 264 -15.23 44.30 9.53
C THR A 264 -15.44 42.97 8.79
N GLY A 265 -15.95 42.98 7.57
CA GLY A 265 -16.12 41.78 6.76
C GLY A 265 -14.80 41.19 6.26
N LEU A 266 -13.87 42.04 5.82
CA LEU A 266 -12.58 41.60 5.30
C LEU A 266 -11.64 41.14 6.42
N THR A 267 -11.67 41.81 7.58
CA THR A 267 -10.91 41.38 8.77
C THR A 267 -11.43 40.09 9.35
N ALA A 268 -12.75 39.86 9.36
CA ALA A 268 -13.34 38.58 9.78
C ALA A 268 -12.93 37.43 8.81
N ALA A 269 -12.95 37.69 7.49
CA ALA A 269 -12.53 36.70 6.49
C ALA A 269 -11.03 36.32 6.62
N THR A 270 -10.14 37.33 6.85
CA THR A 270 -8.72 37.07 7.09
C THR A 270 -8.48 36.29 8.40
N ALA A 271 -9.17 36.66 9.47
CA ALA A 271 -9.06 35.97 10.74
C ALA A 271 -9.48 34.49 10.62
N LEU A 272 -10.61 34.21 9.97
CA LEU A 272 -11.07 32.85 9.70
C LEU A 272 -10.07 32.06 8.86
N MET A 273 -9.50 32.67 7.82
CA MET A 273 -8.54 32.01 6.94
C MET A 273 -7.21 31.73 7.66
N VAL A 274 -6.74 32.64 8.49
CA VAL A 274 -5.54 32.45 9.32
C VAL A 274 -5.78 31.33 10.35
N ILE A 275 -6.95 31.31 10.99
CA ILE A 275 -7.33 30.23 11.92
C ILE A 275 -7.37 28.89 11.18
N ALA A 276 -7.96 28.82 9.99
CA ALA A 276 -7.99 27.60 9.18
C ALA A 276 -6.57 27.15 8.79
N PHE A 277 -5.72 28.08 8.37
CA PHE A 277 -4.32 27.78 8.05
C PHE A 277 -3.55 27.24 9.26
N LEU A 278 -3.69 27.86 10.41
CA LEU A 278 -3.05 27.42 11.65
C LEU A 278 -3.58 26.07 12.11
N ALA A 279 -4.90 25.84 12.02
CA ALA A 279 -5.51 24.56 12.38
C ALA A 279 -5.01 23.42 11.49
N VAL A 280 -4.92 23.63 10.18
CA VAL A 280 -4.41 22.64 9.23
C VAL A 280 -2.92 22.39 9.46
N SER A 281 -2.12 23.45 9.65
CA SER A 281 -0.68 23.35 9.94
C SER A 281 -0.44 22.60 11.24
N PHE A 282 -1.24 22.89 12.27
CA PHE A 282 -1.16 22.23 13.58
C PHE A 282 -1.57 20.75 13.48
N ALA A 283 -2.67 20.44 12.80
CA ALA A 283 -3.11 19.07 12.57
C ALA A 283 -2.04 18.25 11.79
N THR A 284 -1.41 18.88 10.79
CA THR A 284 -0.31 18.25 10.02
C THR A 284 0.93 18.02 10.89
N MET A 285 1.25 18.96 11.77
CA MET A 285 2.38 18.80 12.71
C MET A 285 2.11 17.71 13.75
N LEU A 286 0.86 17.60 14.25
CA LEU A 286 0.49 16.52 15.17
C LEU A 286 0.55 15.15 14.47
N SER A 287 0.06 15.04 13.24
CA SER A 287 0.14 13.79 12.48
C SER A 287 1.59 13.42 12.15
N TRP A 288 2.46 14.39 11.90
CA TRP A 288 3.89 14.14 11.68
C TRP A 288 4.59 13.67 12.96
N ARG A 289 4.29 14.27 14.12
CA ARG A 289 4.78 13.78 15.42
C ARG A 289 4.24 12.38 15.75
N GLY A 290 2.97 12.13 15.50
CA GLY A 290 2.36 10.82 15.68
C GLY A 290 3.01 9.77 14.79
N SER A 291 3.25 10.06 13.50
CA SER A 291 3.89 9.11 12.58
C SER A 291 5.36 8.83 12.92
N ALA A 292 6.09 9.81 13.48
CA ALA A 292 7.45 9.59 13.97
C ALA A 292 7.48 8.64 15.18
N THR A 293 6.50 8.76 16.08
CA THR A 293 6.35 7.86 17.24
C THR A 293 5.86 6.46 16.81
N PHE A 294 4.95 6.37 15.83
CA PHE A 294 4.49 5.10 15.29
C PHE A 294 5.53 4.43 14.37
N GLY A 295 6.32 5.19 13.61
CA GLY A 295 7.45 4.68 12.82
C GLY A 295 8.51 4.00 13.69
N GLY A 296 8.85 4.58 14.84
CA GLY A 296 9.73 3.96 15.83
C GLY A 296 9.17 2.69 16.47
N SER A 297 7.84 2.56 16.56
CA SER A 297 7.21 1.35 17.14
C SER A 297 7.13 0.17 16.17
N TYR A 298 7.21 0.42 14.85
CA TYR A 298 7.22 -0.65 13.83
C TYR A 298 8.62 -1.26 13.60
N SER A 299 9.68 -0.48 13.80
CA SER A 299 11.06 -0.97 13.72
C SER A 299 11.31 -2.19 14.63
N PRO A 300 10.91 -2.20 15.91
CA PRO A 300 11.10 -3.36 16.80
C PRO A 300 10.33 -4.60 16.34
N VAL A 301 9.13 -4.45 15.78
CA VAL A 301 8.33 -5.59 15.27
C VAL A 301 8.98 -6.20 14.04
N GLN A 302 9.53 -5.38 13.16
CA GLN A 302 10.24 -5.85 11.97
C GLN A 302 11.53 -6.57 12.35
N THR A 303 12.33 -5.98 13.23
CA THR A 303 13.57 -6.60 13.77
C THR A 303 13.27 -7.90 14.52
N LEU A 304 12.21 -7.98 15.30
CA LEU A 304 11.77 -9.21 15.96
C LEU A 304 11.31 -10.27 14.95
N THR A 305 10.70 -9.86 13.85
CA THR A 305 10.30 -10.78 12.77
C THR A 305 11.52 -11.33 12.06
N GLU A 306 12.49 -10.49 11.74
CA GLU A 306 13.78 -10.89 11.15
C GLU A 306 14.58 -11.79 12.08
N ALA A 307 14.64 -11.46 13.36
CA ALA A 307 15.26 -12.30 14.39
C ALA A 307 14.57 -13.66 14.51
N ARG A 308 13.23 -13.71 14.43
CA ARG A 308 12.47 -14.97 14.40
C ARG A 308 12.79 -15.81 13.16
N ILE A 309 12.88 -15.18 11.98
CA ILE A 309 13.26 -15.83 10.73
C ILE A 309 14.68 -16.40 10.85
N ALA A 310 15.63 -15.60 11.32
CA ALA A 310 17.02 -16.01 11.54
C ALA A 310 17.13 -17.15 12.55
N ALA A 311 16.36 -17.12 13.66
CA ALA A 311 16.31 -18.20 14.63
C ALA A 311 15.76 -19.52 14.05
N GLN A 312 14.78 -19.43 13.15
CA GLN A 312 14.26 -20.61 12.44
C GLN A 312 15.29 -21.19 11.46
N GLN A 313 16.04 -20.32 10.77
CA GLN A 313 17.14 -20.74 9.88
C GLN A 313 18.28 -21.40 10.66
N ALA A 314 18.70 -20.81 11.80
CA ALA A 314 19.72 -21.38 12.67
C ALA A 314 19.31 -22.80 13.15
N ARG A 315 18.06 -22.96 13.55
CA ARG A 315 17.54 -24.27 14.00
C ARG A 315 17.49 -25.29 12.87
N ALA A 316 17.18 -24.87 11.65
CA ALA A 316 17.18 -25.73 10.47
C ALA A 316 18.61 -26.17 10.11
N SER A 317 19.58 -25.26 10.14
CA SER A 317 21.01 -25.56 9.87
C SER A 317 21.61 -26.47 10.94
N GLU A 318 21.32 -26.26 12.24
CA GLU A 318 21.73 -27.13 13.33
C GLU A 318 21.22 -28.57 13.13
N THR A 319 19.92 -28.69 12.83
CA THR A 319 19.30 -30.01 12.62
C THR A 319 19.95 -30.76 11.45
N LEU A 320 20.27 -30.02 10.37
CA LEU A 320 20.90 -30.60 9.20
C LEU A 320 22.37 -30.97 9.44
N ALA A 321 23.11 -30.17 10.21
CA ALA A 321 24.48 -30.48 10.66
C ALA A 321 24.53 -31.78 11.44
N LEU A 322 23.53 -31.99 12.34
CA LEU A 322 23.40 -33.23 13.12
C LEU A 322 23.07 -34.45 12.22
N VAL A 323 22.26 -34.28 11.20
CA VAL A 323 21.88 -35.36 10.26
C VAL A 323 23.05 -35.70 9.32
N ARG A 324 23.77 -34.73 8.81
CA ARG A 324 24.85 -34.93 7.82
C ARG A 324 26.20 -35.17 8.44
N ARG A 325 26.43 -34.84 9.71
CA ARG A 325 27.72 -34.86 10.42
C ARG A 325 28.85 -34.14 9.64
N GLN A 326 28.54 -33.06 8.98
CA GLN A 326 29.50 -32.26 8.21
C GLN A 326 29.92 -31.00 8.96
N PRO A 327 31.24 -30.74 9.12
CA PRO A 327 31.74 -29.59 9.91
C PRO A 327 31.40 -28.21 9.32
N GLY A 328 31.14 -28.12 8.00
CA GLY A 328 30.86 -26.85 7.31
C GLY A 328 29.51 -26.21 7.68
N GLU A 329 28.57 -26.98 8.21
CA GLU A 329 27.26 -26.43 8.60
C GLU A 329 27.27 -25.83 10.03
N VAL A 330 28.28 -26.14 10.83
CA VAL A 330 28.51 -25.51 12.13
C VAL A 330 28.87 -24.03 11.94
N ALA A 331 29.68 -23.71 10.93
CA ALA A 331 30.03 -22.32 10.60
C ALA A 331 28.80 -21.49 10.17
N ALA A 332 27.89 -22.07 9.40
CA ALA A 332 26.64 -21.40 9.00
C ALA A 332 25.70 -21.17 10.21
N PHE A 333 25.71 -22.07 11.20
CA PHE A 333 24.99 -21.89 12.46
C PHE A 333 25.60 -20.72 13.28
N GLU A 334 26.93 -20.70 13.41
CA GLU A 334 27.64 -19.64 14.15
C GLU A 334 27.40 -18.24 13.51
N GLU A 335 27.44 -18.14 12.18
CA GLU A 335 27.14 -16.91 11.44
C GLU A 335 25.68 -16.45 11.70
N THR A 336 24.74 -17.37 11.64
CA THR A 336 23.31 -17.08 11.88
C THR A 336 23.06 -16.70 13.34
N ALA A 337 23.76 -17.33 14.30
CA ALA A 337 23.66 -17.01 15.72
C ALA A 337 24.20 -15.61 16.04
N MET A 338 25.32 -15.21 15.42
CA MET A 338 25.84 -13.84 15.50
C MET A 338 24.83 -12.82 14.96
N LYS A 339 24.27 -13.07 13.77
CA LYS A 339 23.26 -12.19 13.18
C LYS A 339 22.02 -12.01 14.08
N ILE A 340 21.59 -13.06 14.77
CA ILE A 340 20.49 -12.97 15.76
C ILE A 340 20.90 -12.08 16.93
N GLY A 341 22.15 -12.21 17.42
CA GLY A 341 22.68 -11.34 18.48
C GLY A 341 22.62 -9.87 18.10
N ASP A 342 23.13 -9.54 16.91
CA ASP A 342 23.14 -8.17 16.37
C ASP A 342 21.71 -7.60 16.23
N LEU A 343 20.75 -8.39 15.70
CA LEU A 343 19.35 -7.97 15.55
C LEU A 343 18.64 -7.74 16.89
N ILE A 344 18.98 -8.52 17.93
CA ILE A 344 18.42 -8.34 19.28
C ILE A 344 18.99 -7.07 19.91
N GLU A 345 20.28 -6.80 19.75
CA GLU A 345 20.95 -5.61 20.26
C GLU A 345 20.38 -4.35 19.60
N GLU A 346 20.21 -4.34 18.28
CA GLU A 346 19.57 -3.27 17.52
C GLU A 346 18.11 -3.02 17.97
N SER A 347 17.36 -4.10 18.25
CA SER A 347 16.00 -3.97 18.77
C SER A 347 15.93 -3.40 20.18
N GLY A 348 16.94 -3.65 21.00
CA GLY A 348 17.08 -3.12 22.37
C GLY A 348 17.39 -1.62 22.34
N GLU A 349 18.33 -1.19 21.52
CA GLU A 349 18.70 0.23 21.38
C GLU A 349 17.57 1.08 20.83
N THR A 350 16.81 0.58 19.84
CA THR A 350 15.63 1.29 19.30
C THR A 350 14.47 1.37 20.28
N GLY A 351 14.33 0.39 21.18
CA GLY A 351 13.33 0.39 22.26
C GLY A 351 13.64 1.41 23.36
N GLU A 352 14.92 1.57 23.70
CA GLU A 352 15.38 2.51 24.74
C GLU A 352 15.37 3.97 24.26
N ALA A 353 15.60 4.22 22.97
CA ALA A 353 15.50 5.54 22.35
C ALA A 353 14.06 6.04 22.18
N ALA A 354 13.06 5.15 22.28
CA ALA A 354 11.63 5.45 22.11
C ALA A 354 10.89 5.62 23.45
N ALA A 355 11.51 5.32 24.60
CA ALA A 355 10.99 5.48 25.96
C ALA A 355 11.42 6.84 26.55
#